data_560c6b96f98bf6c2f77aeb1679257227
#
_entry.id   560c6b96f98bf6c2f77aeb1679257227
#
_cell.length_a   1.000
_cell.length_b   1.000
_cell.length_c   1.000
_cell.angle_alpha   90.00
_cell.angle_beta   90.00
_cell.angle_gamma   90.00
#
_symmetry.space_group_name_H-M   'P 1'
#
loop_
_entity.id
_entity.type
_entity.pdbx_description
1 polymer ?
#
loop_
_entity_poly.entity_id
_entity_poly.type
_entity_poly.pdbx_seq_one_letter_code
_entity_poly.pdbx_strand_id
1 'polypeptide(L)'
;MFFDWLSIEQDFGYQLPILGDVAYQRVHLQSGEASSLSQPVFQHKGSFCDVVSILIRGSLLRMTGNPSRWGRVDNLFGLTSVDACVCVFNSILLDLGLPLFTKCTRIFPSQTKENDRVRLISDGAIVKELHITTNKSVGNGNEDDYISALSTQPYRNSLPRLHSNGKSVDWLSKKGNVNLIYPCVYNKASELELHSLSKIKNKFGIDSSEYKYLLNVIDYCRESGIVRFEQKLKSRFLQRKGLCYWGLSDYSSLKLLQDEFVELDKKISVTSMDFETISEHLISQGVVDSLRS
;
A
#
# COMPACT_ATOMS: atom_id res chain seq x y z
N MET A 1 1.88 -6.86 11.74
CA MET A 1 1.18 -6.48 10.48
C MET A 1 0.17 -5.39 10.76
N PHE A 2 0.04 -4.43 9.86
CA PHE A 2 -0.95 -3.35 9.88
C PHE A 2 -1.36 -2.99 8.44
N PHE A 3 -2.38 -2.14 8.30
CA PHE A 3 -2.89 -1.70 7.01
C PHE A 3 -2.54 -0.23 6.79
N ASP A 4 -1.83 0.10 5.73
CA ASP A 4 -1.44 1.47 5.45
C ASP A 4 -2.01 2.05 4.15
N TRP A 5 -2.82 1.28 3.44
CA TRP A 5 -3.58 1.74 2.28
C TRP A 5 -4.89 0.97 2.13
N LEU A 6 -5.96 1.70 1.84
CA LEU A 6 -7.27 1.16 1.56
C LEU A 6 -7.88 1.86 0.35
N SER A 7 -8.47 1.09 -0.57
CA SER A 7 -9.43 1.56 -1.55
C SER A 7 -10.72 0.79 -1.38
N ILE A 8 -11.81 1.49 -1.09
CA ILE A 8 -13.12 0.92 -0.81
C ILE A 8 -14.19 1.67 -1.58
N GLU A 9 -15.21 0.98 -2.05
CA GLU A 9 -16.31 1.57 -2.78
C GLU A 9 -17.66 0.98 -2.35
N GLN A 10 -18.72 1.78 -2.49
CA GLN A 10 -20.11 1.34 -2.29
C GLN A 10 -21.02 2.02 -3.28
N ASP A 11 -21.95 1.27 -3.84
CA ASP A 11 -23.08 1.79 -4.60
C ASP A 11 -24.26 1.98 -3.66
N PHE A 12 -24.71 3.22 -3.51
CA PHE A 12 -25.81 3.56 -2.60
C PHE A 12 -27.20 3.46 -3.26
N GLY A 13 -27.27 3.23 -4.57
CA GLY A 13 -28.51 3.10 -5.31
C GLY A 13 -29.29 4.40 -5.53
N TYR A 14 -28.77 5.54 -5.07
CA TYR A 14 -29.34 6.88 -5.28
C TYR A 14 -28.24 7.88 -5.63
N GLN A 15 -28.60 8.96 -6.30
CA GLN A 15 -27.66 10.01 -6.71
C GLN A 15 -27.00 10.65 -5.51
N LEU A 16 -25.68 10.61 -5.46
CA LEU A 16 -24.88 11.23 -4.40
C LEU A 16 -24.64 12.72 -4.69
N PRO A 17 -24.40 13.52 -3.63
CA PRO A 17 -24.06 14.94 -3.79
C PRO A 17 -22.72 15.10 -4.50
N ILE A 18 -22.57 16.26 -5.14
CA ILE A 18 -21.38 16.67 -5.85
C ILE A 18 -20.37 17.25 -4.85
N LEU A 19 -19.10 16.82 -4.95
CA LEU A 19 -18.00 17.42 -4.21
C LEU A 19 -17.19 18.34 -5.13
N GLY A 20 -17.05 19.62 -4.71
CA GLY A 20 -16.28 20.63 -5.44
C GLY A 20 -17.05 21.30 -6.58
N ASP A 21 -16.46 22.39 -7.11
CA ASP A 21 -17.11 23.31 -8.04
C ASP A 21 -16.68 23.09 -9.49
N VAL A 22 -15.92 22.03 -9.78
CA VAL A 22 -15.33 21.76 -11.11
C VAL A 22 -15.90 20.48 -11.71
N ALA A 23 -16.27 20.56 -12.97
CA ALA A 23 -16.61 19.40 -13.78
C ALA A 23 -15.82 19.42 -15.10
N TYR A 24 -15.56 18.22 -15.66
CA TYR A 24 -14.92 18.05 -16.97
C TYR A 24 -15.94 17.57 -17.98
N GLN A 25 -15.81 18.10 -19.21
CA GLN A 25 -16.52 17.60 -20.36
C GLN A 25 -15.50 17.24 -21.45
N ARG A 26 -15.56 16.03 -21.95
CA ARG A 26 -14.74 15.63 -23.09
C ARG A 26 -15.47 16.05 -24.37
N VAL A 27 -14.81 16.84 -25.18
CA VAL A 27 -15.31 17.24 -26.52
C VAL A 27 -14.46 16.54 -27.57
N HIS A 28 -15.10 15.88 -28.49
CA HIS A 28 -14.45 15.28 -29.67
C HIS A 28 -14.16 16.39 -30.68
N LEU A 29 -12.89 16.71 -30.89
CA LEU A 29 -12.48 17.91 -31.65
C LEU A 29 -12.94 17.92 -33.13
N GLN A 30 -13.13 16.75 -33.75
CA GLN A 30 -13.55 16.66 -35.16
C GLN A 30 -15.07 16.70 -35.30
N SER A 31 -15.83 16.06 -34.43
CA SER A 31 -17.29 16.02 -34.54
C SER A 31 -18.00 17.09 -33.70
N GLY A 32 -17.30 17.73 -32.74
CA GLY A 32 -17.90 18.65 -31.81
C GLY A 32 -18.76 17.98 -30.73
N GLU A 33 -18.90 16.66 -30.75
CA GLU A 33 -19.70 15.92 -29.77
C GLU A 33 -19.12 16.02 -28.40
N ALA A 34 -19.95 16.38 -27.43
CA ALA A 34 -19.59 16.48 -26.03
C ALA A 34 -20.10 15.29 -25.23
N SER A 35 -19.23 14.71 -24.39
CA SER A 35 -19.64 13.69 -23.43
C SER A 35 -20.48 14.30 -22.29
N SER A 36 -21.11 13.43 -21.49
CA SER A 36 -21.69 13.85 -20.22
C SER A 36 -20.64 14.48 -19.31
N LEU A 37 -21.03 15.43 -18.46
CA LEU A 37 -20.18 16.01 -17.44
C LEU A 37 -19.67 14.92 -16.48
N SER A 38 -18.38 14.95 -16.23
CA SER A 38 -17.74 14.09 -15.23
C SER A 38 -17.03 14.92 -14.18
N GLN A 39 -17.08 14.47 -12.92
CA GLN A 39 -16.37 15.14 -11.85
C GLN A 39 -14.94 14.63 -11.73
N PRO A 40 -13.98 15.50 -11.40
CA PRO A 40 -12.64 15.08 -11.01
C PRO A 40 -12.70 14.31 -9.68
N VAL A 41 -11.66 13.52 -9.44
CA VAL A 41 -11.44 12.92 -8.12
C VAL A 41 -11.17 14.04 -7.11
N PHE A 42 -12.01 14.14 -6.09
CA PHE A 42 -11.83 15.12 -5.02
C PHE A 42 -10.67 14.70 -4.12
N GLN A 43 -9.71 15.61 -3.91
CA GLN A 43 -8.55 15.38 -3.05
C GLN A 43 -8.79 16.05 -1.70
N HIS A 44 -9.22 15.29 -0.71
CA HIS A 44 -9.38 15.78 0.66
C HIS A 44 -8.03 15.76 1.38
N LYS A 45 -7.59 16.95 1.83
CA LYS A 45 -6.28 17.14 2.46
C LYS A 45 -6.42 17.16 3.98
N GLY A 46 -5.65 16.34 4.64
CA GLY A 46 -5.55 16.32 6.10
C GLY A 46 -4.54 17.32 6.66
N SER A 47 -4.35 17.23 7.98
CA SER A 47 -3.56 18.19 8.74
C SER A 47 -2.05 18.09 8.50
N PHE A 48 -1.52 16.92 8.12
CA PHE A 48 -0.08 16.65 8.00
C PHE A 48 0.38 16.24 6.60
N CYS A 49 -0.17 16.88 5.57
CA CYS A 49 0.09 16.58 4.14
C CYS A 49 -0.39 15.18 3.71
N ASP A 50 -1.23 14.57 4.49
CA ASP A 50 -2.00 13.40 4.14
C ASP A 50 -3.13 13.78 3.18
N VAL A 51 -3.46 12.87 2.26
CA VAL A 51 -4.49 13.08 1.24
C VAL A 51 -5.29 11.82 1.07
N VAL A 52 -6.61 11.98 1.00
CA VAL A 52 -7.54 10.93 0.65
C VAL A 52 -8.28 11.33 -0.62
N SER A 53 -8.37 10.41 -1.57
CA SER A 53 -9.05 10.61 -2.84
C SER A 53 -10.49 10.10 -2.75
N ILE A 54 -11.46 10.95 -3.09
CA ILE A 54 -12.89 10.62 -3.10
C ILE A 54 -13.41 10.76 -4.52
N LEU A 55 -13.97 9.69 -5.06
CA LEU A 55 -14.59 9.64 -6.38
C LEU A 55 -16.07 9.36 -6.22
N ILE A 56 -16.90 10.25 -6.77
CA ILE A 56 -18.35 10.06 -6.86
C ILE A 56 -18.73 9.92 -8.34
N ARG A 57 -19.49 8.89 -8.67
CA ARG A 57 -20.06 8.66 -10.02
C ARG A 57 -21.50 8.16 -9.87
N GLY A 58 -22.45 9.08 -9.98
CA GLY A 58 -23.85 8.75 -9.77
C GLY A 58 -24.11 8.30 -8.34
N SER A 59 -24.48 7.06 -8.16
CA SER A 59 -24.69 6.41 -6.85
C SER A 59 -23.44 5.78 -6.24
N LEU A 60 -22.35 5.69 -7.02
CA LEU A 60 -21.12 5.05 -6.58
C LEU A 60 -20.20 6.05 -5.87
N LEU A 61 -19.80 5.73 -4.66
CA LEU A 61 -18.76 6.41 -3.89
C LEU A 61 -17.54 5.49 -3.77
N ARG A 62 -16.36 5.99 -4.10
CA ARG A 62 -15.08 5.32 -3.86
C ARG A 62 -14.16 6.23 -3.08
N MET A 63 -13.53 5.69 -2.05
CA MET A 63 -12.54 6.37 -1.26
C MET A 63 -11.22 5.60 -1.27
N THR A 64 -10.11 6.31 -1.42
CA THR A 64 -8.79 5.70 -1.57
C THR A 64 -7.74 6.55 -0.86
N GLY A 65 -6.88 5.93 -0.05
CA GLY A 65 -5.81 6.63 0.66
C GLY A 65 -5.18 5.78 1.76
N ASN A 66 -4.37 6.44 2.59
CA ASN A 66 -3.71 5.81 3.73
C ASN A 66 -4.43 6.20 5.04
N PRO A 67 -5.35 5.36 5.56
CA PRO A 67 -6.07 5.66 6.80
C PRO A 67 -5.15 5.65 8.03
N SER A 68 -4.06 4.89 7.99
CA SER A 68 -3.09 4.83 9.09
C SER A 68 -2.24 6.09 9.22
N ARG A 69 -2.14 6.89 8.15
CA ARG A 69 -1.46 8.19 8.16
C ARG A 69 -2.39 9.36 8.40
N TRP A 70 -3.71 9.19 8.27
CA TRP A 70 -4.67 10.28 8.42
C TRP A 70 -4.57 10.95 9.80
N GLY A 71 -4.34 12.26 9.81
CA GLY A 71 -4.14 13.02 11.04
C GLY A 71 -2.80 12.74 11.75
N ARG A 72 -1.80 12.17 11.03
CA ARG A 72 -0.47 11.85 11.59
C ARG A 72 0.65 12.35 10.68
N VAL A 73 1.77 12.71 11.31
CA VAL A 73 2.99 13.16 10.59
C VAL A 73 3.65 11.99 9.84
N ASP A 74 3.59 10.77 10.39
CA ASP A 74 4.20 9.56 9.86
C ASP A 74 3.22 8.38 9.78
N ASN A 75 3.68 7.30 9.17
CA ASN A 75 2.98 6.01 9.13
C ASN A 75 3.89 4.85 9.53
N LEU A 76 4.82 5.06 10.46
CA LEU A 76 5.72 4.00 10.91
C LEU A 76 4.93 2.81 11.47
N PHE A 77 3.91 3.11 12.26
CA PHE A 77 2.92 2.13 12.73
C PHE A 77 1.53 2.52 12.24
N GLY A 78 0.66 1.54 12.04
CA GLY A 78 -0.65 1.76 11.47
C GLY A 78 -1.76 0.97 12.15
N LEU A 79 -2.94 1.06 11.57
CA LEU A 79 -4.16 0.40 12.02
C LEU A 79 -4.07 -1.11 11.77
N THR A 80 -4.51 -1.90 12.74
CA THR A 80 -4.36 -3.37 12.71
C THR A 80 -5.61 -4.11 12.21
N SER A 81 -6.69 -3.38 11.91
CA SER A 81 -7.91 -3.98 11.33
C SER A 81 -8.47 -3.14 10.18
N VAL A 82 -9.12 -3.81 9.24
CA VAL A 82 -9.85 -3.15 8.13
C VAL A 82 -11.00 -2.32 8.69
N ASP A 83 -11.67 -2.78 9.75
CA ASP A 83 -12.74 -2.02 10.42
C ASP A 83 -12.22 -0.66 10.91
N ALA A 84 -11.07 -0.61 11.56
CA ALA A 84 -10.46 0.65 12.01
C ALA A 84 -10.11 1.57 10.82
N CYS A 85 -9.63 1.01 9.71
CA CYS A 85 -9.38 1.78 8.49
C CYS A 85 -10.66 2.40 7.93
N VAL A 86 -11.76 1.63 7.88
CA VAL A 86 -13.06 2.12 7.41
C VAL A 86 -13.66 3.14 8.38
N CYS A 87 -13.47 2.98 9.69
CA CYS A 87 -13.89 3.99 10.68
C CYS A 87 -13.24 5.36 10.40
N VAL A 88 -11.93 5.40 10.08
CA VAL A 88 -11.26 6.66 9.70
C VAL A 88 -11.87 7.24 8.43
N PHE A 89 -12.15 6.42 7.42
CA PHE A 89 -12.79 6.91 6.19
C PHE A 89 -14.21 7.39 6.44
N ASN A 90 -14.96 6.69 7.27
CA ASN A 90 -16.32 7.10 7.65
C ASN A 90 -16.35 8.42 8.43
N SER A 91 -15.34 8.70 9.29
CA SER A 91 -15.26 10.01 9.94
C SER A 91 -15.06 11.13 8.92
N ILE A 92 -14.20 10.93 7.92
CA ILE A 92 -14.01 11.90 6.83
C ILE A 92 -15.29 12.10 6.00
N LEU A 93 -16.01 11.02 5.69
CA LEU A 93 -17.27 11.09 4.96
C LEU A 93 -18.33 11.85 5.76
N LEU A 94 -18.40 11.62 7.07
CA LEU A 94 -19.31 12.33 7.98
C LEU A 94 -19.04 13.84 7.97
N ASP A 95 -17.78 14.24 8.08
CA ASP A 95 -17.35 15.65 8.04
C ASP A 95 -17.72 16.33 6.72
N LEU A 96 -17.77 15.56 5.63
CA LEU A 96 -18.15 16.03 4.29
C LEU A 96 -19.64 15.93 4.00
N GLY A 97 -20.47 15.46 4.96
CA GLY A 97 -21.91 15.27 4.77
C GLY A 97 -22.27 14.17 3.77
N LEU A 98 -21.37 13.19 3.58
CA LEU A 98 -21.57 12.07 2.68
C LEU A 98 -22.08 10.83 3.42
N PRO A 99 -22.78 9.90 2.74
CA PRO A 99 -23.19 8.65 3.35
C PRO A 99 -21.97 7.80 3.71
N LEU A 100 -22.07 7.10 4.84
CA LEU A 100 -21.01 6.26 5.38
C LEU A 100 -21.00 4.90 4.69
N PHE A 101 -19.83 4.32 4.52
CA PHE A 101 -19.69 2.91 4.12
C PHE A 101 -20.35 2.01 5.17
N THR A 102 -21.10 1.02 4.70
CA THR A 102 -21.78 0.02 5.52
C THR A 102 -21.21 -1.36 5.28
N LYS A 103 -21.25 -2.21 6.30
CA LYS A 103 -20.83 -3.61 6.17
C LYS A 103 -21.74 -4.35 5.18
N CYS A 104 -21.14 -5.12 4.29
CA CYS A 104 -21.85 -6.05 3.44
C CYS A 104 -22.47 -7.17 4.30
N THR A 105 -23.76 -7.43 4.12
CA THR A 105 -24.47 -8.53 4.78
C THR A 105 -24.96 -9.56 3.77
N ARG A 106 -25.14 -9.18 2.51
CA ARG A 106 -25.66 -10.05 1.45
C ARG A 106 -24.99 -9.78 0.11
N ILE A 107 -24.88 -10.84 -0.69
CA ILE A 107 -24.39 -10.79 -2.06
C ILE A 107 -25.50 -11.30 -2.97
N PHE A 108 -25.79 -10.55 -4.03
CA PHE A 108 -26.84 -10.86 -4.98
C PHE A 108 -26.27 -11.08 -6.38
N PRO A 109 -26.81 -12.03 -7.16
CA PRO A 109 -26.54 -12.09 -8.59
C PRO A 109 -27.29 -10.95 -9.30
N SER A 110 -26.56 -10.17 -10.08
CA SER A 110 -27.15 -9.16 -10.97
C SER A 110 -27.14 -9.71 -12.39
N GLN A 111 -28.30 -9.72 -13.03
CA GLN A 111 -28.40 -9.98 -14.46
C GLN A 111 -28.09 -8.68 -15.20
N THR A 112 -26.96 -8.63 -15.89
CA THR A 112 -26.69 -7.57 -16.88
C THR A 112 -27.29 -7.98 -18.21
N LYS A 113 -28.13 -7.14 -18.81
CA LYS A 113 -28.86 -7.41 -20.07
C LYS A 113 -27.96 -7.60 -21.31
N GLU A 114 -26.66 -7.31 -21.23
CA GLU A 114 -25.79 -7.26 -22.41
C GLU A 114 -24.86 -8.46 -22.61
N ASN A 115 -24.62 -9.24 -21.60
CA ASN A 115 -23.80 -10.45 -21.76
C ASN A 115 -24.21 -11.43 -20.65
N ASP A 116 -24.65 -12.60 -20.90
CA ASP A 116 -25.07 -13.67 -19.94
C ASP A 116 -24.17 -13.90 -18.71
N ARG A 117 -23.35 -12.91 -18.34
CA ARG A 117 -22.46 -12.95 -17.20
C ARG A 117 -23.16 -12.45 -15.95
N VAL A 118 -23.42 -13.34 -15.03
CA VAL A 118 -23.88 -13.01 -13.68
C VAL A 118 -22.79 -12.18 -12.99
N ARG A 119 -23.09 -10.93 -12.67
CA ARG A 119 -22.24 -10.08 -11.83
C ARG A 119 -22.76 -10.16 -10.39
N LEU A 120 -21.87 -10.39 -9.43
CA LEU A 120 -22.23 -10.32 -8.02
C LEU A 120 -22.20 -8.86 -7.55
N ILE A 121 -23.29 -8.41 -6.95
CA ILE A 121 -23.43 -7.13 -6.27
C ILE A 121 -23.62 -7.37 -4.76
N SER A 122 -23.18 -6.41 -3.95
CA SER A 122 -23.35 -6.44 -2.48
C SER A 122 -24.24 -5.30 -2.00
N ASP A 123 -24.87 -5.50 -0.85
CA ASP A 123 -25.63 -4.48 -0.14
C ASP A 123 -24.76 -3.50 0.66
N GLY A 124 -23.47 -3.72 0.71
CA GLY A 124 -22.50 -2.90 1.44
C GLY A 124 -21.20 -2.68 0.67
N ALA A 125 -20.20 -2.18 1.37
CA ALA A 125 -18.95 -1.73 0.78
C ALA A 125 -18.03 -2.87 0.30
N ILE A 126 -17.36 -2.61 -0.82
CA ILE A 126 -16.43 -3.53 -1.48
C ILE A 126 -15.00 -2.96 -1.39
N VAL A 127 -14.08 -3.74 -0.84
CA VAL A 127 -12.65 -3.44 -0.81
C VAL A 127 -12.04 -3.72 -2.19
N LYS A 128 -11.43 -2.72 -2.80
CA LYS A 128 -10.83 -2.78 -4.14
C LYS A 128 -9.32 -2.96 -4.11
N GLU A 129 -8.68 -2.41 -3.08
CA GLU A 129 -7.25 -2.53 -2.86
C GLU A 129 -6.96 -2.42 -1.36
N LEU A 130 -6.03 -3.22 -0.88
CA LEU A 130 -5.61 -3.24 0.51
C LEU A 130 -4.11 -3.48 0.56
N HIS A 131 -3.36 -2.65 1.31
CA HIS A 131 -1.95 -2.89 1.55
C HIS A 131 -1.76 -3.42 2.96
N ILE A 132 -1.07 -4.54 3.05
CA ILE A 132 -0.62 -5.14 4.31
C ILE A 132 0.87 -4.88 4.49
N THR A 133 1.25 -4.45 5.69
CA THR A 133 2.56 -3.88 5.95
C THR A 133 3.15 -4.41 7.26
N THR A 134 4.46 -4.66 7.27
CA THR A 134 5.23 -5.04 8.45
C THR A 134 6.58 -4.36 8.40
N ASN A 135 7.03 -3.82 9.53
CA ASN A 135 8.40 -3.34 9.70
C ASN A 135 9.26 -4.44 10.30
N LYS A 136 10.49 -4.58 9.82
CA LYS A 136 11.51 -5.47 10.36
C LYS A 136 12.76 -4.68 10.67
N SER A 137 13.34 -4.87 11.84
CA SER A 137 14.65 -4.35 12.17
C SER A 137 15.73 -5.34 11.67
N VAL A 138 16.69 -4.83 10.93
CA VAL A 138 17.83 -5.61 10.41
C VAL A 138 19.17 -5.13 10.99
N GLY A 139 19.12 -4.16 11.92
CA GLY A 139 20.28 -3.51 12.50
C GLY A 139 20.74 -2.29 11.72
N ASN A 140 21.36 -1.36 12.44
CA ASN A 140 21.83 -0.09 11.88
C ASN A 140 22.81 -0.32 10.74
N GLY A 141 22.56 0.33 9.60
CA GLY A 141 23.43 0.31 8.42
C GLY A 141 23.30 -0.93 7.52
N ASN A 142 22.49 -1.93 7.92
CA ASN A 142 22.35 -3.18 7.16
C ASN A 142 21.18 -3.16 6.16
N GLU A 143 20.39 -2.08 6.08
CA GLU A 143 19.12 -2.06 5.36
C GLU A 143 19.31 -2.29 3.86
N ASP A 144 20.28 -1.61 3.27
CA ASP A 144 20.52 -1.63 1.82
C ASP A 144 21.11 -2.99 1.40
N ASP A 145 22.04 -3.56 2.17
CA ASP A 145 22.59 -4.89 1.95
C ASP A 145 21.54 -5.99 2.12
N TYR A 146 20.69 -5.86 3.14
CA TYR A 146 19.57 -6.78 3.35
C TYR A 146 18.59 -6.74 2.18
N ILE A 147 18.24 -5.56 1.66
CA ILE A 147 17.37 -5.40 0.49
C ILE A 147 18.01 -5.98 -0.75
N SER A 148 19.33 -5.77 -0.93
CA SER A 148 20.10 -6.37 -2.01
C SER A 148 20.08 -7.89 -1.94
N ALA A 149 20.30 -8.48 -0.77
CA ALA A 149 20.23 -9.92 -0.57
C ALA A 149 18.83 -10.48 -0.87
N LEU A 150 17.75 -9.80 -0.43
CA LEU A 150 16.39 -10.19 -0.77
C LEU A 150 16.12 -10.18 -2.27
N SER A 151 16.79 -9.32 -3.03
CA SER A 151 16.64 -9.24 -4.48
C SER A 151 17.16 -10.47 -5.24
N THR A 152 17.81 -11.40 -4.56
CA THR A 152 18.21 -12.69 -5.12
C THR A 152 17.08 -13.74 -5.07
N GLN A 153 16.05 -13.50 -4.27
CA GLN A 153 15.00 -14.49 -3.98
C GLN A 153 13.72 -14.23 -4.77
N PRO A 154 13.24 -15.19 -5.57
CA PRO A 154 11.92 -15.09 -6.16
C PRO A 154 10.84 -15.23 -5.07
N TYR A 155 9.73 -14.54 -5.24
CA TYR A 155 8.56 -14.68 -4.38
C TYR A 155 7.33 -15.11 -5.18
N ARG A 156 6.77 -16.27 -4.86
CA ARG A 156 5.67 -16.88 -5.63
C ARG A 156 6.05 -16.98 -7.12
N ASN A 157 5.19 -16.48 -8.00
CA ASN A 157 5.43 -16.48 -9.45
C ASN A 157 6.02 -15.16 -9.97
N SER A 158 6.71 -14.40 -9.10
CA SER A 158 7.28 -13.10 -9.40
C SER A 158 8.78 -13.11 -9.19
N LEU A 159 9.48 -12.34 -10.03
CA LEU A 159 10.92 -12.14 -9.96
C LEU A 159 11.22 -10.81 -9.29
N PRO A 160 12.27 -10.75 -8.47
CA PRO A 160 12.69 -9.52 -7.83
C PRO A 160 13.30 -8.55 -8.85
N ARG A 161 13.09 -7.26 -8.59
CA ARG A 161 13.71 -6.16 -9.31
C ARG A 161 14.23 -5.15 -8.30
N LEU A 162 15.55 -5.15 -8.11
CA LEU A 162 16.23 -4.14 -7.31
C LEU A 162 16.18 -2.80 -8.04
N HIS A 163 15.78 -1.74 -7.34
CA HIS A 163 15.81 -0.39 -7.89
C HIS A 163 17.23 0.16 -7.94
N SER A 164 17.52 1.08 -8.88
CA SER A 164 18.87 1.61 -9.15
C SER A 164 19.54 2.31 -7.97
N ASN A 165 18.74 2.76 -6.98
CA ASN A 165 19.26 3.36 -5.75
C ASN A 165 19.64 2.35 -4.66
N GLY A 166 19.44 1.04 -4.88
CA GLY A 166 19.70 -0.02 -3.92
C GLY A 166 18.77 -0.07 -2.70
N LYS A 167 17.87 0.91 -2.55
CA LYS A 167 17.07 1.13 -1.33
C LYS A 167 15.69 0.49 -1.36
N SER A 168 15.34 -0.17 -2.45
CA SER A 168 14.06 -0.87 -2.59
C SER A 168 14.12 -1.99 -3.61
N VAL A 169 13.35 -3.03 -3.37
CA VAL A 169 13.14 -4.17 -4.26
C VAL A 169 11.64 -4.42 -4.39
N ASP A 170 11.17 -4.70 -5.59
CA ASP A 170 9.81 -5.14 -5.87
C ASP A 170 9.80 -6.47 -6.64
N TRP A 171 8.66 -7.17 -6.59
CA TRP A 171 8.50 -8.45 -7.30
C TRP A 171 7.44 -8.31 -8.38
N LEU A 172 7.85 -8.53 -9.61
CA LEU A 172 6.98 -8.44 -10.79
C LEU A 172 6.87 -9.81 -11.47
N SER A 173 5.75 -10.05 -12.16
CA SER A 173 5.64 -11.20 -13.04
C SER A 173 6.67 -11.11 -14.16
N LYS A 174 7.00 -12.24 -14.80
CA LYS A 174 7.91 -12.28 -15.98
C LYS A 174 7.52 -11.30 -17.11
N LYS A 175 6.25 -10.90 -17.18
CA LYS A 175 5.72 -9.91 -18.15
C LYS A 175 5.71 -8.47 -17.62
N GLY A 176 6.26 -8.22 -16.42
CA GLY A 176 6.27 -6.91 -15.77
C GLY A 176 4.90 -6.44 -15.24
N ASN A 177 3.88 -7.30 -15.24
CA ASN A 177 2.52 -6.95 -14.83
C ASN A 177 2.26 -7.28 -13.37
N VAL A 178 1.48 -6.43 -12.71
CA VAL A 178 1.00 -6.63 -11.34
C VAL A 178 -0.53 -6.79 -11.36
N ASN A 179 -0.99 -8.04 -11.39
CA ASN A 179 -2.42 -8.31 -11.53
C ASN A 179 -3.11 -8.72 -10.22
N LEU A 180 -2.37 -9.26 -9.26
CA LEU A 180 -2.93 -9.86 -8.04
C LEU A 180 -2.33 -9.23 -6.78
N ILE A 181 -1.04 -9.43 -6.56
CA ILE A 181 -0.28 -8.91 -5.43
C ILE A 181 0.93 -8.17 -5.98
N TYR A 182 1.26 -7.03 -5.40
CA TYR A 182 2.50 -6.32 -5.67
C TYR A 182 3.31 -6.24 -4.38
N PRO A 183 4.24 -7.17 -4.16
CA PRO A 183 5.14 -7.15 -3.03
C PRO A 183 6.26 -6.15 -3.29
N CYS A 184 6.65 -5.41 -2.26
CA CYS A 184 7.83 -4.56 -2.25
C CYS A 184 8.46 -4.50 -0.85
N VAL A 185 9.78 -4.29 -0.83
CA VAL A 185 10.55 -4.06 0.39
C VAL A 185 11.40 -2.82 0.20
N TYR A 186 11.49 -1.97 1.20
CA TYR A 186 12.25 -0.73 1.09
C TYR A 186 12.77 -0.23 2.44
N ASN A 187 13.86 0.57 2.37
CA ASN A 187 14.45 1.28 3.50
C ASN A 187 13.50 2.38 3.97
N LYS A 188 12.98 2.24 5.20
CA LYS A 188 11.92 3.13 5.72
C LYS A 188 12.41 4.54 6.01
N ALA A 189 13.65 4.71 6.49
CA ALA A 189 14.24 6.02 6.72
C ALA A 189 14.34 6.81 5.40
N SER A 190 14.89 6.18 4.37
CA SER A 190 15.04 6.78 3.03
C SER A 190 13.69 7.15 2.40
N GLU A 191 12.66 6.33 2.59
CA GLU A 191 11.30 6.64 2.11
C GLU A 191 10.72 7.88 2.80
N LEU A 192 10.85 7.99 4.12
CA LEU A 192 10.38 9.15 4.88
C LEU A 192 11.10 10.44 4.48
N GLU A 193 12.41 10.39 4.26
CA GLU A 193 13.19 11.52 3.77
C GLU A 193 12.71 11.99 2.40
N LEU A 194 12.58 11.04 1.46
CA LEU A 194 12.23 11.36 0.08
C LEU A 194 10.81 11.90 -0.06
N HIS A 195 9.85 11.31 0.65
CA HIS A 195 8.42 11.54 0.40
C HIS A 195 7.72 12.41 1.43
N SER A 196 8.29 12.56 2.63
CA SER A 196 7.61 13.22 3.75
C SER A 196 8.33 14.46 4.24
N LEU A 197 9.65 14.41 4.37
CA LEU A 197 10.44 15.46 5.04
C LEU A 197 10.29 16.84 4.39
N SER A 198 10.42 16.92 3.06
CA SER A 198 10.26 18.17 2.33
C SER A 198 8.85 18.75 2.42
N LYS A 199 7.82 17.89 2.43
CA LYS A 199 6.41 18.32 2.54
C LYS A 199 6.12 18.93 3.92
N ILE A 200 6.60 18.29 4.98
CA ILE A 200 6.44 18.77 6.35
C ILE A 200 7.25 20.06 6.55
N LYS A 201 8.50 20.11 6.07
CA LYS A 201 9.32 21.31 6.07
C LYS A 201 8.62 22.49 5.41
N ASN A 202 8.06 22.28 4.22
CA ASN A 202 7.42 23.35 3.44
C ASN A 202 6.11 23.83 4.08
N LYS A 203 5.39 22.95 4.80
CA LYS A 203 4.11 23.30 5.41
C LYS A 203 4.28 23.95 6.79
N PHE A 204 5.18 23.45 7.62
CA PHE A 204 5.29 23.85 9.03
C PHE A 204 6.58 24.60 9.37
N GLY A 205 7.62 24.50 8.53
CA GLY A 205 8.94 25.07 8.78
C GLY A 205 9.89 24.13 9.53
N ILE A 206 11.18 24.46 9.51
CA ILE A 206 12.24 23.62 10.12
C ILE A 206 12.24 23.63 11.64
N ASP A 207 11.70 24.69 12.26
CA ASP A 207 11.67 24.86 13.72
C ASP A 207 10.42 24.23 14.36
N SER A 208 9.48 23.75 13.54
CA SER A 208 8.21 23.17 14.02
C SER A 208 8.41 21.86 14.78
N SER A 209 7.47 21.56 15.68
CA SER A 209 7.41 20.30 16.41
C SER A 209 7.23 19.11 15.46
N GLU A 210 6.46 19.28 14.39
CA GLU A 210 6.18 18.29 13.38
C GLU A 210 7.43 17.90 12.59
N TYR A 211 8.24 18.89 12.20
CA TYR A 211 9.49 18.64 11.50
C TYR A 211 10.51 17.93 12.40
N LYS A 212 10.68 18.40 13.62
CA LYS A 212 11.57 17.79 14.61
C LYS A 212 11.14 16.35 14.96
N TYR A 213 9.82 16.15 15.14
CA TYR A 213 9.27 14.81 15.35
C TYR A 213 9.60 13.88 14.18
N LEU A 214 9.40 14.31 12.92
CA LEU A 214 9.69 13.49 11.76
C LEU A 214 11.18 13.15 11.64
N LEU A 215 12.08 14.08 11.99
CA LEU A 215 13.52 13.80 12.06
C LEU A 215 13.82 12.69 13.08
N ASN A 216 13.25 12.79 14.28
CA ASN A 216 13.44 11.75 15.32
C ASN A 216 12.91 10.36 14.83
N VAL A 217 11.80 10.33 14.08
CA VAL A 217 11.29 9.07 13.50
C VAL A 217 12.25 8.52 12.45
N ILE A 218 12.83 9.38 11.62
CA ILE A 218 13.83 8.99 10.61
C ILE A 218 15.09 8.44 11.29
N ASP A 219 15.59 9.13 12.32
CA ASP A 219 16.77 8.70 13.08
C ASP A 219 16.50 7.36 13.78
N TYR A 220 15.34 7.19 14.39
CA TYR A 220 14.91 5.89 14.93
C TYR A 220 14.92 4.78 13.88
N CYS A 221 14.42 5.07 12.66
CA CYS A 221 14.41 4.09 11.58
C CYS A 221 15.83 3.70 11.15
N ARG A 222 16.79 4.64 11.15
CA ARG A 222 18.21 4.37 10.83
C ARG A 222 18.88 3.56 11.95
N GLU A 223 18.76 4.03 13.18
CA GLU A 223 19.38 3.37 14.35
C GLU A 223 18.89 1.93 14.52
N SER A 224 17.63 1.69 14.23
CA SER A 224 17.03 0.35 14.29
C SER A 224 17.18 -0.45 13.00
N GLY A 225 17.68 0.14 11.92
CA GLY A 225 17.76 -0.50 10.61
C GLY A 225 16.40 -0.96 10.09
N ILE A 226 15.41 -0.03 10.00
CA ILE A 226 14.04 -0.42 9.66
C ILE A 226 13.85 -0.62 8.17
N VAL A 227 13.55 -1.86 7.80
CA VAL A 227 13.11 -2.27 6.46
C VAL A 227 11.61 -2.55 6.49
N ARG A 228 10.87 -2.02 5.52
CA ARG A 228 9.42 -2.20 5.40
C ARG A 228 9.07 -3.21 4.33
N PHE A 229 8.30 -4.20 4.72
CA PHE A 229 7.65 -5.19 3.84
C PHE A 229 6.22 -4.77 3.57
N GLU A 230 5.85 -4.59 2.32
CA GLU A 230 4.52 -4.17 1.90
C GLU A 230 4.01 -5.08 0.78
N GLN A 231 2.78 -5.57 0.91
CA GLN A 231 2.09 -6.29 -0.15
C GLN A 231 0.81 -5.53 -0.52
N LYS A 232 0.74 -5.07 -1.78
CA LYS A 232 -0.43 -4.37 -2.34
C LYS A 232 -1.37 -5.41 -2.96
N LEU A 233 -2.43 -5.72 -2.23
CA LEU A 233 -3.43 -6.71 -2.63
C LEU A 233 -4.44 -6.02 -3.55
N LYS A 234 -4.45 -6.40 -4.84
CA LYS A 234 -5.31 -5.82 -5.86
C LYS A 234 -6.70 -6.45 -5.88
N SER A 235 -7.68 -5.74 -6.42
CA SER A 235 -9.08 -6.15 -6.49
C SER A 235 -9.27 -7.61 -6.94
N ARG A 236 -8.54 -8.03 -7.99
CA ARG A 236 -8.63 -9.39 -8.51
C ARG A 236 -8.15 -10.47 -7.51
N PHE A 237 -7.15 -10.16 -6.68
CA PHE A 237 -6.72 -11.05 -5.60
C PHE A 237 -7.79 -11.13 -4.53
N LEU A 238 -8.29 -9.98 -4.07
CA LEU A 238 -9.32 -9.90 -3.02
C LEU A 238 -10.58 -10.65 -3.44
N GLN A 239 -11.04 -10.49 -4.69
CA GLN A 239 -12.18 -11.23 -5.23
C GLN A 239 -11.95 -12.75 -5.22
N ARG A 240 -10.78 -13.21 -5.71
CA ARG A 240 -10.45 -14.65 -5.76
C ARG A 240 -10.37 -15.31 -4.39
N LYS A 241 -10.04 -14.51 -3.37
CA LYS A 241 -9.90 -14.96 -1.97
C LYS A 241 -11.17 -14.73 -1.13
N GLY A 242 -12.21 -14.13 -1.72
CA GLY A 242 -13.43 -13.79 -0.98
C GLY A 242 -13.20 -12.66 0.03
N LEU A 243 -12.15 -11.83 -0.13
CA LEU A 243 -11.76 -10.76 0.79
C LEU A 243 -12.22 -9.37 0.34
N CYS A 244 -13.08 -9.29 -0.67
CA CYS A 244 -13.54 -8.00 -1.19
C CYS A 244 -14.79 -7.45 -0.47
N TYR A 245 -15.58 -8.27 0.22
CA TYR A 245 -16.85 -7.85 0.82
C TYR A 245 -16.64 -7.46 2.29
N TRP A 246 -16.54 -6.17 2.58
CA TRP A 246 -16.36 -5.72 3.97
C TRP A 246 -17.58 -6.07 4.84
N GLY A 247 -17.36 -6.83 5.89
CA GLY A 247 -18.41 -7.38 6.76
C GLY A 247 -18.63 -8.88 6.60
N LEU A 248 -18.37 -9.45 5.42
CA LEU A 248 -18.42 -10.90 5.17
C LEU A 248 -17.04 -11.55 5.08
N SER A 249 -16.01 -10.72 4.86
CA SER A 249 -14.62 -11.19 4.69
C SER A 249 -13.92 -11.36 6.03
N ASP A 250 -13.24 -12.50 6.18
CA ASP A 250 -12.29 -12.71 7.29
C ASP A 250 -10.87 -12.37 6.83
N TYR A 251 -10.32 -11.28 7.36
CA TYR A 251 -8.98 -10.79 7.04
C TYR A 251 -7.86 -11.44 7.87
N SER A 252 -8.16 -12.37 8.78
CA SER A 252 -7.17 -13.04 9.64
C SER A 252 -6.12 -13.81 8.83
N SER A 253 -6.53 -14.40 7.71
CA SER A 253 -5.64 -15.12 6.77
C SER A 253 -4.55 -14.24 6.16
N LEU A 254 -4.71 -12.92 6.16
CA LEU A 254 -3.71 -11.99 5.63
C LEU A 254 -2.44 -11.94 6.49
N LYS A 255 -2.54 -12.31 7.78
CA LYS A 255 -1.37 -12.41 8.64
C LYS A 255 -0.42 -13.48 8.14
N LEU A 256 -0.93 -14.67 7.82
CA LEU A 256 -0.09 -15.76 7.28
C LEU A 256 0.54 -15.37 5.95
N LEU A 257 -0.21 -14.69 5.07
CA LEU A 257 0.30 -14.18 3.80
C LEU A 257 1.45 -13.19 4.01
N GLN A 258 1.33 -12.31 5.00
CA GLN A 258 2.37 -11.32 5.30
C GLN A 258 3.57 -11.95 5.98
N ASP A 259 3.35 -12.88 6.92
CA ASP A 259 4.43 -13.60 7.61
C ASP A 259 5.27 -14.41 6.60
N GLU A 260 4.64 -15.11 5.62
CA GLU A 260 5.34 -15.80 4.52
C GLU A 260 6.26 -14.85 3.74
N PHE A 261 5.83 -13.62 3.50
CA PHE A 261 6.63 -12.64 2.78
C PHE A 261 7.77 -12.08 3.63
N VAL A 262 7.52 -11.78 4.91
CA VAL A 262 8.56 -11.29 5.84
C VAL A 262 9.64 -12.35 6.07
N GLU A 263 9.28 -13.64 6.04
CA GLU A 263 10.20 -14.76 6.23
C GLU A 263 10.95 -15.16 4.93
N LEU A 264 10.82 -14.38 3.86
CA LEU A 264 11.52 -14.66 2.60
C LEU A 264 13.04 -14.71 2.78
N ASP A 265 13.57 -13.93 3.71
CA ASP A 265 15.00 -13.91 4.05
C ASP A 265 15.52 -15.25 4.60
N LYS A 266 14.68 -16.07 5.20
CA LYS A 266 15.06 -17.43 5.63
C LYS A 266 15.45 -18.33 4.45
N LYS A 267 15.11 -17.93 3.21
CA LYS A 267 15.49 -18.63 1.98
C LYS A 267 16.83 -18.15 1.41
N ILE A 268 17.39 -17.09 1.96
CA ILE A 268 18.71 -16.62 1.59
C ILE A 268 19.71 -17.65 2.12
N SER A 269 20.30 -18.42 1.21
CA SER A 269 21.30 -19.42 1.58
C SER A 269 22.66 -18.76 1.76
N VAL A 270 23.58 -19.46 2.42
CA VAL A 270 24.98 -19.01 2.56
C VAL A 270 25.63 -18.74 1.18
N THR A 271 25.17 -19.42 0.13
CA THR A 271 25.63 -19.20 -1.25
C THR A 271 25.16 -17.89 -1.86
N SER A 272 24.16 -17.22 -1.29
CA SER A 272 23.70 -15.88 -1.70
C SER A 272 24.32 -14.76 -0.86
N MET A 273 25.13 -15.08 0.13
CA MET A 273 25.95 -14.09 0.83
C MET A 273 27.04 -13.57 -0.09
N ASP A 274 27.43 -12.34 0.11
CA ASP A 274 28.56 -11.75 -0.56
C ASP A 274 29.81 -12.65 -0.38
N PHE A 275 30.49 -12.95 -1.47
CA PHE A 275 31.66 -13.80 -1.44
C PHE A 275 32.78 -13.20 -0.56
N GLU A 276 32.90 -11.89 -0.49
CA GLU A 276 33.84 -11.21 0.40
C GLU A 276 33.49 -11.47 1.87
N THR A 277 32.22 -11.36 2.26
CA THR A 277 31.77 -11.66 3.63
C THR A 277 32.03 -13.12 4.01
N ILE A 278 31.79 -14.07 3.10
CA ILE A 278 32.12 -15.48 3.32
C ILE A 278 33.60 -15.67 3.45
N SER A 279 34.42 -15.03 2.59
CA SER A 279 35.88 -15.11 2.64
C SER A 279 36.43 -14.55 3.94
N GLU A 280 35.96 -13.40 4.39
CA GLU A 280 36.38 -12.80 5.67
C GLU A 280 36.02 -13.69 6.86
N HIS A 281 34.82 -14.27 6.85
CA HIS A 281 34.39 -15.19 7.90
C HIS A 281 35.26 -16.45 7.94
N LEU A 282 35.55 -17.04 6.78
CA LEU A 282 36.42 -18.22 6.67
C LEU A 282 37.88 -17.90 7.01
N ILE A 283 38.39 -16.72 6.67
CA ILE A 283 39.70 -16.24 7.06
C ILE A 283 39.79 -16.13 8.58
N SER A 284 38.81 -15.50 9.23
CA SER A 284 38.75 -15.35 10.68
C SER A 284 38.70 -16.69 11.43
N GLN A 285 38.20 -17.75 10.78
CA GLN A 285 38.17 -19.12 11.31
C GLN A 285 39.36 -20.00 10.91
N GLY A 286 40.35 -19.45 10.20
CA GLY A 286 41.52 -20.22 9.76
C GLY A 286 41.23 -21.28 8.70
N VAL A 287 40.04 -21.24 8.08
CA VAL A 287 39.59 -22.26 7.10
C VAL A 287 40.05 -21.95 5.68
N VAL A 288 40.25 -20.66 5.34
CA VAL A 288 40.57 -20.24 3.98
C VAL A 288 41.96 -20.69 3.57
N ASP A 289 42.90 -20.76 4.49
CA ASP A 289 44.26 -21.21 4.18
C ASP A 289 44.30 -22.69 3.79
N SER A 290 43.41 -23.52 4.33
CA SER A 290 43.30 -24.93 3.93
C SER A 290 42.55 -25.16 2.62
N LEU A 291 41.87 -24.15 2.09
CA LEU A 291 41.17 -24.24 0.80
C LEU A 291 42.01 -23.67 -0.35
N ARG A 292 43.14 -22.97 -0.05
CA ARG A 292 44.05 -22.41 -1.03
C ARG A 292 45.31 -23.28 -1.28
N SER A 293 45.52 -24.32 -0.47
CA SER A 293 46.57 -25.32 -0.63
C SER A 293 46.05 -26.51 -1.47
#